data_610aabe2ef34058e34fcb9b05ea80540
#
_entry.id   610aabe2ef34058e34fcb9b05ea80540
#
_cell.length_a   1.000
_cell.length_b   1.000
_cell.length_c   1.000
_cell.angle_alpha   90.00
_cell.angle_beta   90.00
_cell.angle_gamma   90.00
#
_symmetry.space_group_name_H-M   'P 1'
#
loop_
_entity.id
_entity.type
_entity.pdbx_description
1 polymer ?
#
loop_
_entity_poly.entity_id
_entity_poly.type
_entity_poly.pdbx_seq_one_letter_code
_entity_poly.pdbx_strand_id
1 'polypeptide(L)'
;MLHTKGLTKKYRTKVAIDHIDLDIHQGDIFGLIGPKGAGKTTFFNIITGISRPTSGTFIMMNMTSLKKVRHHIGVLPEYTNLYEGLTAIEHIAYLSKITGTRQKTSYYEELLEFVGLHRYHQEKVGAFTPGMKKRLGMAQAIAHRPDFILLDEPFADIDADSILHIQRVIESLKFEGKTVFLTADEPRFTQPICTKTAFISEGKIVSSSTHPQEKTITSSTIRATFKHAWIDDEVKPVLTQYLQSVGTDLVISDDETSLLIRSEAQVPAIIRAFVKCKVDLYRVTAQDAMMST
;
A
#
# COMPACT_ATOMS: atom_id res chain seq x y z
N MET A 1 -15.93 -2.26 -3.21
CA MET A 1 -14.76 -3.12 -3.52
C MET A 1 -14.97 -4.57 -3.03
N LEU A 2 -15.29 -4.79 -1.77
CA LEU A 2 -15.66 -6.09 -1.20
C LEU A 2 -16.92 -5.95 -0.35
N HIS A 3 -17.91 -6.84 -0.54
CA HIS A 3 -19.14 -6.93 0.25
C HIS A 3 -19.33 -8.37 0.69
N THR A 4 -19.50 -8.60 1.98
CA THR A 4 -19.80 -9.94 2.53
C THR A 4 -21.17 -9.93 3.20
N LYS A 5 -21.90 -11.05 3.09
CA LYS A 5 -23.24 -11.22 3.68
C LYS A 5 -23.35 -12.57 4.39
N GLY A 6 -23.46 -12.53 5.70
CA GLY A 6 -23.60 -13.71 6.57
C GLY A 6 -22.45 -14.70 6.43
N LEU A 7 -21.22 -14.22 6.15
CA LEU A 7 -20.09 -15.07 5.81
C LEU A 7 -19.70 -15.93 7.00
N THR A 8 -19.79 -17.25 6.84
CA THR A 8 -19.57 -18.22 7.93
C THR A 8 -18.62 -19.32 7.48
N LYS A 9 -17.71 -19.71 8.37
CA LYS A 9 -16.82 -20.86 8.17
C LYS A 9 -16.79 -21.74 9.40
N LYS A 10 -17.10 -23.02 9.20
CA LYS A 10 -16.98 -24.07 10.20
C LYS A 10 -15.92 -25.08 9.79
N TYR A 11 -15.06 -25.44 10.73
CA TYR A 11 -14.13 -26.55 10.60
C TYR A 11 -14.51 -27.64 11.62
N ARG A 12 -15.08 -28.73 11.13
CA ARG A 12 -15.63 -29.79 11.98
C ARG A 12 -16.60 -29.22 13.03
N THR A 13 -16.15 -29.13 14.31
CA THR A 13 -16.98 -28.64 15.43
C THR A 13 -16.74 -27.16 15.75
N LYS A 14 -15.65 -26.54 15.22
CA LYS A 14 -15.27 -25.16 15.53
C LYS A 14 -15.82 -24.20 14.47
N VAL A 15 -16.58 -23.21 14.91
CA VAL A 15 -16.93 -22.05 14.08
C VAL A 15 -15.76 -21.09 14.09
N ALA A 16 -15.11 -20.90 12.94
CA ALA A 16 -13.93 -20.03 12.82
C ALA A 16 -14.31 -18.58 12.51
N ILE A 17 -15.37 -18.38 11.70
CA ILE A 17 -16.06 -17.10 11.50
C ILE A 17 -17.56 -17.36 11.46
N ASP A 18 -18.35 -16.42 12.00
CA ASP A 18 -19.76 -16.56 12.23
C ASP A 18 -20.53 -15.31 11.78
N HIS A 19 -21.26 -15.43 10.67
CA HIS A 19 -22.13 -14.39 10.09
C HIS A 19 -21.46 -13.01 9.92
N ILE A 20 -20.26 -12.98 9.31
CA ILE A 20 -19.56 -11.71 9.06
C ILE A 20 -20.19 -10.96 7.90
N ASP A 21 -20.68 -9.76 8.20
CA ASP A 21 -21.09 -8.72 7.26
C ASP A 21 -20.06 -7.59 7.28
N LEU A 22 -19.48 -7.27 6.10
CA LEU A 22 -18.40 -6.31 5.99
C LEU A 22 -18.42 -5.65 4.62
N ASP A 23 -18.25 -4.31 4.62
CA ASP A 23 -18.26 -3.48 3.43
C ASP A 23 -16.95 -2.69 3.30
N ILE A 24 -16.19 -2.95 2.23
CA ILE A 24 -14.99 -2.21 1.87
C ILE A 24 -15.24 -1.45 0.58
N HIS A 25 -15.07 -0.14 0.61
CA HIS A 25 -15.27 0.71 -0.55
C HIS A 25 -13.94 0.93 -1.31
N GLN A 26 -14.05 1.41 -2.53
CA GLN A 26 -12.88 1.77 -3.32
C GLN A 26 -12.13 2.94 -2.64
N GLY A 27 -10.81 2.83 -2.59
CA GLY A 27 -9.94 3.82 -1.93
C GLY A 27 -9.83 3.68 -0.41
N ASP A 28 -10.54 2.72 0.22
CA ASP A 28 -10.37 2.46 1.64
C ASP A 28 -9.03 1.77 1.92
N ILE A 29 -8.40 2.14 3.04
CA ILE A 29 -7.49 1.26 3.77
C ILE A 29 -8.30 0.68 4.93
N PHE A 30 -8.64 -0.60 4.82
CA PHE A 30 -9.49 -1.28 5.78
C PHE A 30 -8.68 -2.26 6.63
N GLY A 31 -8.71 -2.09 7.96
CA GLY A 31 -8.07 -2.99 8.92
C GLY A 31 -9.07 -3.93 9.60
N LEU A 32 -8.84 -5.25 9.51
CA LEU A 32 -9.51 -6.26 10.33
C LEU A 32 -8.61 -6.63 11.50
N ILE A 33 -8.96 -6.17 12.70
CA ILE A 33 -8.11 -6.23 13.88
C ILE A 33 -8.69 -7.23 14.89
N GLY A 34 -7.85 -8.03 15.52
CA GLY A 34 -8.28 -8.93 16.58
C GLY A 34 -7.18 -9.88 17.02
N PRO A 35 -7.33 -10.54 18.18
CA PRO A 35 -6.31 -11.43 18.71
C PRO A 35 -6.02 -12.63 17.82
N LYS A 36 -4.90 -13.31 18.07
CA LYS A 36 -4.57 -14.58 17.40
C LYS A 36 -5.71 -15.59 17.59
N GLY A 37 -6.11 -16.23 16.50
CA GLY A 37 -7.21 -17.18 16.51
C GLY A 37 -8.63 -16.60 16.43
N ALA A 38 -8.77 -15.27 16.33
CA ALA A 38 -10.08 -14.60 16.22
C ALA A 38 -10.82 -14.87 14.90
N GLY A 39 -10.14 -15.41 13.87
CA GLY A 39 -10.74 -15.73 12.57
C GLY A 39 -10.21 -14.91 11.40
N LYS A 40 -9.26 -13.97 11.61
CA LYS A 40 -8.70 -13.08 10.58
C LYS A 40 -8.18 -13.82 9.35
N THR A 41 -7.23 -14.73 9.54
CA THR A 41 -6.66 -15.55 8.46
C THR A 41 -7.70 -16.45 7.81
N THR A 42 -8.71 -16.91 8.56
CA THR A 42 -9.85 -17.67 7.97
C THR A 42 -10.66 -16.78 7.02
N PHE A 43 -10.99 -15.57 7.44
CA PHE A 43 -11.66 -14.58 6.60
C PHE A 43 -10.82 -14.25 5.36
N PHE A 44 -9.54 -13.96 5.56
CA PHE A 44 -8.58 -13.69 4.49
C PHE A 44 -8.52 -14.84 3.46
N ASN A 45 -8.42 -16.08 3.92
CA ASN A 45 -8.37 -17.26 3.06
C ASN A 45 -9.65 -17.46 2.24
N ILE A 46 -10.81 -17.01 2.74
CA ILE A 46 -12.06 -17.09 1.98
C ILE A 46 -12.07 -16.04 0.87
N ILE A 47 -11.77 -14.79 1.19
CA ILE A 47 -11.81 -13.70 0.20
C ILE A 47 -10.73 -13.82 -0.87
N THR A 48 -9.60 -14.48 -0.57
CA THR A 48 -8.55 -14.83 -1.55
C THR A 48 -8.84 -16.10 -2.34
N GLY A 49 -9.88 -16.88 -1.93
CA GLY A 49 -10.30 -18.10 -2.60
C GLY A 49 -9.48 -19.34 -2.25
N ILE A 50 -8.63 -19.26 -1.24
CA ILE A 50 -7.90 -20.43 -0.69
C ILE A 50 -8.88 -21.39 0.00
N SER A 51 -9.91 -20.84 0.66
CA SER A 51 -10.95 -21.63 1.33
C SER A 51 -12.35 -21.20 0.87
N ARG A 52 -13.29 -22.15 0.82
CA ARG A 52 -14.70 -21.83 0.56
C ARG A 52 -15.43 -21.55 1.87
N PRO A 53 -16.38 -20.61 1.91
CA PRO A 53 -17.26 -20.43 3.07
C PRO A 53 -18.15 -21.66 3.26
N THR A 54 -18.62 -21.89 4.48
CA THR A 54 -19.64 -22.89 4.79
C THR A 54 -21.03 -22.38 4.42
N SER A 55 -21.30 -21.11 4.70
CA SER A 55 -22.52 -20.40 4.29
C SER A 55 -22.23 -18.91 4.13
N GLY A 56 -23.21 -18.16 3.63
CA GLY A 56 -23.05 -16.76 3.26
C GLY A 56 -22.38 -16.59 1.90
N THR A 57 -22.27 -15.34 1.49
CA THR A 57 -21.73 -14.98 0.18
C THR A 57 -20.83 -13.77 0.28
N PHE A 58 -19.98 -13.57 -0.73
CA PHE A 58 -19.28 -12.30 -0.91
C PHE A 58 -19.20 -11.93 -2.40
N ILE A 59 -19.11 -10.64 -2.64
CA ILE A 59 -18.93 -10.03 -3.96
C ILE A 59 -17.66 -9.19 -3.88
N MET A 60 -16.76 -9.39 -4.83
CA MET A 60 -15.53 -8.62 -4.95
C MET A 60 -15.48 -7.93 -6.31
N MET A 61 -15.29 -6.60 -6.32
CA MET A 61 -15.24 -5.79 -7.55
C MET A 61 -16.47 -6.00 -8.44
N ASN A 62 -17.65 -6.08 -7.82
CA ASN A 62 -18.94 -6.36 -8.47
C ASN A 62 -19.01 -7.74 -9.16
N MET A 63 -18.12 -8.67 -8.81
CA MET A 63 -18.08 -10.02 -9.37
C MET A 63 -18.14 -11.08 -8.27
N THR A 64 -18.88 -12.14 -8.52
CA THR A 64 -18.95 -13.31 -7.63
C THR A 64 -17.87 -14.35 -7.93
N SER A 65 -17.23 -14.26 -9.11
CA SER A 65 -16.21 -15.20 -9.56
C SER A 65 -14.81 -14.64 -9.33
N LEU A 66 -14.08 -15.21 -8.37
CA LEU A 66 -12.68 -14.86 -8.10
C LEU A 66 -11.75 -15.08 -9.30
N LYS A 67 -12.07 -16.01 -10.20
CA LYS A 67 -11.28 -16.22 -11.42
C LYS A 67 -11.19 -14.97 -12.30
N LYS A 68 -12.26 -14.16 -12.32
CA LYS A 68 -12.32 -12.93 -13.12
C LYS A 68 -11.57 -11.77 -12.47
N VAL A 69 -11.43 -11.77 -11.14
CA VAL A 69 -10.79 -10.66 -10.42
C VAL A 69 -9.32 -10.91 -10.07
N ARG A 70 -8.78 -12.11 -10.28
CA ARG A 70 -7.40 -12.47 -9.89
C ARG A 70 -6.31 -11.51 -10.37
N HIS A 71 -6.46 -10.96 -11.58
CA HIS A 71 -5.50 -10.02 -12.14
C HIS A 71 -5.60 -8.61 -11.54
N HIS A 72 -6.67 -8.34 -10.79
CA HIS A 72 -6.92 -7.06 -10.13
C HIS A 72 -6.64 -7.09 -8.63
N ILE A 73 -6.28 -8.26 -8.08
CA ILE A 73 -5.97 -8.41 -6.66
C ILE A 73 -4.51 -8.76 -6.44
N GLY A 74 -3.86 -8.04 -5.53
CA GLY A 74 -2.54 -8.37 -4.98
C GLY A 74 -2.70 -9.04 -3.63
N VAL A 75 -1.91 -10.07 -3.34
CA VAL A 75 -2.05 -10.84 -2.10
C VAL A 75 -0.69 -11.00 -1.44
N LEU A 76 -0.58 -10.57 -0.19
CA LEU A 76 0.52 -10.88 0.73
C LEU A 76 -0.03 -11.77 1.85
N PRO A 77 0.23 -13.08 1.85
CA PRO A 77 -0.15 -13.96 2.97
C PRO A 77 0.76 -13.73 4.17
N GLU A 78 0.30 -14.15 5.36
CA GLU A 78 1.07 -14.08 6.62
C GLU A 78 2.47 -14.70 6.46
N TYR A 79 2.51 -15.91 5.91
CA TYR A 79 3.75 -16.63 5.59
C TYR A 79 3.95 -16.68 4.08
N THR A 80 4.99 -16.03 3.62
CA THR A 80 5.33 -15.99 2.19
C THR A 80 6.50 -16.94 1.93
N ASN A 81 6.25 -17.98 1.14
CA ASN A 81 7.31 -18.86 0.65
C ASN A 81 8.07 -18.17 -0.48
N LEU A 82 9.22 -17.60 -0.16
CA LEU A 82 10.10 -16.94 -1.11
C LEU A 82 11.14 -17.92 -1.64
N TYR A 83 11.55 -17.76 -2.90
CA TYR A 83 12.63 -18.55 -3.50
C TYR A 83 13.98 -18.06 -3.00
N GLU A 84 14.48 -18.65 -1.92
CA GLU A 84 15.68 -18.20 -1.20
C GLU A 84 16.97 -18.27 -2.04
N GLY A 85 17.01 -19.11 -3.06
CA GLY A 85 18.15 -19.24 -3.98
C GLY A 85 18.24 -18.15 -5.04
N LEU A 86 17.16 -17.39 -5.25
CA LEU A 86 17.10 -16.29 -6.23
C LEU A 86 17.51 -14.97 -5.58
N THR A 87 18.00 -14.03 -6.38
CA THR A 87 18.11 -12.63 -5.93
C THR A 87 16.73 -11.99 -5.87
N ALA A 88 16.60 -10.84 -5.19
CA ALA A 88 15.31 -10.17 -5.04
C ALA A 88 14.70 -9.81 -6.41
N ILE A 89 15.52 -9.33 -7.34
CA ILE A 89 15.06 -8.96 -8.68
C ILE A 89 14.67 -10.20 -9.51
N GLU A 90 15.45 -11.27 -9.43
CA GLU A 90 15.13 -12.55 -10.10
C GLU A 90 13.84 -13.14 -9.56
N HIS A 91 13.61 -13.06 -8.23
CA HIS A 91 12.40 -13.56 -7.59
C HIS A 91 11.15 -12.87 -8.15
N ILE A 92 11.12 -11.53 -8.17
CA ILE A 92 9.97 -10.76 -8.70
C ILE A 92 9.80 -11.04 -10.20
N ALA A 93 10.88 -11.03 -10.98
CA ALA A 93 10.84 -11.28 -12.41
C ALA A 93 10.30 -12.69 -12.73
N TYR A 94 10.74 -13.69 -11.97
CA TYR A 94 10.28 -15.08 -12.11
C TYR A 94 8.77 -15.21 -11.87
N LEU A 95 8.26 -14.63 -10.76
CA LEU A 95 6.84 -14.69 -10.43
C LEU A 95 5.98 -13.89 -11.42
N SER A 96 6.45 -12.72 -11.84
CA SER A 96 5.77 -11.92 -12.88
C SER A 96 5.68 -12.69 -14.21
N LYS A 97 6.69 -13.51 -14.54
CA LYS A 97 6.64 -14.37 -15.72
C LYS A 97 5.58 -15.47 -15.58
N ILE A 98 5.48 -16.11 -14.40
CA ILE A 98 4.49 -17.16 -14.12
C ILE A 98 3.06 -16.60 -14.21
N THR A 99 2.84 -15.39 -13.68
CA THR A 99 1.52 -14.73 -13.69
C THR A 99 1.17 -14.08 -15.03
N GLY A 100 2.06 -14.14 -16.02
CA GLY A 100 1.85 -13.52 -17.34
C GLY A 100 1.97 -11.99 -17.34
N THR A 101 2.52 -11.40 -16.29
CA THR A 101 2.63 -9.94 -16.11
C THR A 101 4.07 -9.44 -16.24
N ARG A 102 4.85 -10.07 -17.10
CA ARG A 102 6.27 -9.74 -17.31
C ARG A 102 6.45 -8.26 -17.65
N GLN A 103 7.39 -7.61 -16.96
CA GLN A 103 7.78 -6.23 -17.15
C GLN A 103 9.27 -6.11 -17.52
N LYS A 104 9.72 -4.89 -17.81
CA LYS A 104 11.15 -4.59 -18.01
C LYS A 104 11.89 -4.65 -16.66
N THR A 105 13.19 -4.93 -16.71
CA THR A 105 14.05 -4.98 -15.52
C THR A 105 14.00 -3.66 -14.72
N SER A 106 14.01 -2.51 -15.40
CA SER A 106 13.90 -1.20 -14.75
C SER A 106 12.65 -1.03 -13.89
N TYR A 107 11.54 -1.64 -14.30
CA TYR A 107 10.32 -1.64 -13.49
C TYR A 107 10.48 -2.42 -12.18
N TYR A 108 11.18 -3.55 -12.21
CA TYR A 108 11.44 -4.33 -11.00
C TYR A 108 12.43 -3.61 -10.06
N GLU A 109 13.39 -2.88 -10.61
CA GLU A 109 14.30 -2.03 -9.83
C GLU A 109 13.54 -0.89 -9.14
N GLU A 110 12.67 -0.18 -9.87
CA GLU A 110 11.77 0.85 -9.32
C GLU A 110 10.85 0.27 -8.23
N LEU A 111 10.32 -0.93 -8.42
CA LEU A 111 9.46 -1.61 -7.47
C LEU A 111 10.21 -1.98 -6.18
N LEU A 112 11.45 -2.48 -6.31
CA LEU A 112 12.31 -2.78 -5.16
C LEU A 112 12.73 -1.50 -4.42
N GLU A 113 12.96 -0.40 -5.13
CA GLU A 113 13.17 0.91 -4.52
C GLU A 113 11.94 1.37 -3.74
N PHE A 114 10.73 1.23 -4.31
CA PHE A 114 9.48 1.59 -3.68
C PHE A 114 9.23 0.89 -2.34
N VAL A 115 9.66 -0.37 -2.22
CA VAL A 115 9.58 -1.12 -0.96
C VAL A 115 10.85 -1.03 -0.10
N GLY A 116 11.81 -0.16 -0.46
CA GLY A 116 13.05 0.08 0.29
C GLY A 116 14.08 -1.05 0.22
N LEU A 117 14.10 -1.80 -0.87
CA LEU A 117 15.03 -2.91 -1.10
C LEU A 117 16.03 -2.66 -2.26
N HIS A 118 16.13 -1.42 -2.76
CA HIS A 118 16.98 -1.10 -3.91
C HIS A 118 18.44 -1.56 -3.73
N ARG A 119 19.03 -1.32 -2.57
CA ARG A 119 20.43 -1.69 -2.27
C ARG A 119 20.68 -3.19 -2.25
N TYR A 120 19.62 -3.98 -2.09
CA TYR A 120 19.66 -5.45 -1.91
C TYR A 120 19.12 -6.21 -3.12
N HIS A 121 18.88 -5.53 -4.26
CA HIS A 121 18.22 -6.12 -5.41
C HIS A 121 18.98 -7.32 -6.00
N GLN A 122 20.33 -7.37 -5.87
CA GLN A 122 21.20 -8.46 -6.30
C GLN A 122 21.54 -9.46 -5.18
N GLU A 123 21.08 -9.24 -3.96
CA GLU A 123 21.29 -10.18 -2.87
C GLU A 123 20.29 -11.34 -2.94
N LYS A 124 20.74 -12.52 -2.52
CA LYS A 124 19.87 -13.70 -2.43
C LYS A 124 18.86 -13.53 -1.31
N VAL A 125 17.61 -13.88 -1.60
CA VAL A 125 16.49 -13.78 -0.68
C VAL A 125 16.70 -14.57 0.62
N GLY A 126 17.50 -15.66 0.57
CA GLY A 126 17.87 -16.44 1.75
C GLY A 126 18.62 -15.64 2.82
N ALA A 127 19.34 -14.57 2.43
CA ALA A 127 20.07 -13.70 3.35
C ALA A 127 19.19 -12.58 3.96
N PHE A 128 17.93 -12.45 3.51
CA PHE A 128 17.05 -11.38 3.95
C PHE A 128 16.55 -11.57 5.37
N THR A 129 16.49 -10.47 6.12
CA THR A 129 15.79 -10.42 7.41
C THR A 129 14.27 -10.66 7.23
N PRO A 130 13.53 -11.02 8.29
CA PRO A 130 12.08 -11.15 8.22
C PRO A 130 11.38 -9.90 7.63
N GLY A 131 11.80 -8.70 8.04
CA GLY A 131 11.28 -7.44 7.50
C GLY A 131 11.60 -7.24 6.02
N MET A 132 12.81 -7.59 5.56
CA MET A 132 13.16 -7.55 4.13
C MET A 132 12.34 -8.57 3.34
N LYS A 133 12.13 -9.78 3.86
CA LYS A 133 11.26 -10.81 3.25
C LYS A 133 9.81 -10.32 3.14
N LYS A 134 9.28 -9.67 4.16
CA LYS A 134 7.92 -9.11 4.15
C LYS A 134 7.79 -7.98 3.10
N ARG A 135 8.79 -7.09 3.02
CA ARG A 135 8.82 -6.02 1.99
C ARG A 135 8.95 -6.58 0.58
N LEU A 136 9.72 -7.64 0.37
CA LEU A 136 9.80 -8.33 -0.93
C LEU A 136 8.45 -8.99 -1.29
N GLY A 137 7.77 -9.60 -0.33
CA GLY A 137 6.41 -10.12 -0.51
C GLY A 137 5.40 -9.03 -0.86
N MET A 138 5.54 -7.83 -0.27
CA MET A 138 4.75 -6.66 -0.65
C MET A 138 5.02 -6.26 -2.10
N ALA A 139 6.29 -6.16 -2.52
CA ALA A 139 6.65 -5.89 -3.92
C ALA A 139 6.01 -6.91 -4.87
N GLN A 140 6.08 -8.20 -4.52
CA GLN A 140 5.43 -9.26 -5.29
C GLN A 140 3.93 -9.05 -5.41
N ALA A 141 3.25 -8.70 -4.30
CA ALA A 141 1.81 -8.51 -4.27
C ALA A 141 1.35 -7.36 -5.20
N ILE A 142 2.18 -6.31 -5.36
CA ILE A 142 1.83 -5.13 -6.15
C ILE A 142 2.48 -5.10 -7.55
N ALA A 143 3.32 -6.07 -7.91
CA ALA A 143 4.09 -6.09 -9.16
C ALA A 143 3.22 -5.99 -10.43
N HIS A 144 2.02 -6.51 -10.41
CA HIS A 144 1.07 -6.47 -11.54
C HIS A 144 0.08 -5.30 -11.46
N ARG A 145 0.33 -4.31 -10.58
CA ARG A 145 -0.47 -3.09 -10.39
C ARG A 145 -1.95 -3.36 -10.07
N PRO A 146 -2.25 -4.18 -9.07
CA PRO A 146 -3.62 -4.52 -8.71
C PRO A 146 -4.41 -3.27 -8.26
N ASP A 147 -5.75 -3.37 -8.30
CA ASP A 147 -6.65 -2.33 -7.78
C ASP A 147 -7.03 -2.57 -6.32
N PHE A 148 -6.95 -3.83 -5.88
CA PHE A 148 -7.24 -4.25 -4.52
C PHE A 148 -6.09 -5.08 -3.95
N ILE A 149 -5.51 -4.64 -2.84
CA ILE A 149 -4.37 -5.28 -2.19
C ILE A 149 -4.83 -5.90 -0.86
N LEU A 150 -4.58 -7.18 -0.70
CA LEU A 150 -4.97 -7.99 0.47
C LEU A 150 -3.69 -8.40 1.22
N LEU A 151 -3.55 -7.97 2.48
CA LEU A 151 -2.36 -8.16 3.31
C LEU A 151 -2.74 -8.91 4.59
N ASP A 152 -2.21 -10.11 4.78
CA ASP A 152 -2.40 -10.87 6.03
C ASP A 152 -1.21 -10.64 6.96
N GLU A 153 -1.46 -10.02 8.10
CA GLU A 153 -0.46 -9.71 9.15
C GLU A 153 0.82 -9.05 8.58
N PRO A 154 0.72 -7.93 7.85
CA PRO A 154 1.89 -7.33 7.20
C PRO A 154 2.94 -6.80 8.19
N PHE A 155 2.57 -6.60 9.46
CA PHE A 155 3.43 -6.04 10.51
C PHE A 155 3.93 -7.08 11.51
N ALA A 156 3.55 -8.36 11.36
CA ALA A 156 3.93 -9.42 12.30
C ALA A 156 5.41 -9.79 12.16
N ASP A 157 6.08 -9.96 13.31
CA ASP A 157 7.44 -10.51 13.47
C ASP A 157 8.53 -9.74 12.71
N ILE A 158 8.38 -8.41 12.53
CA ILE A 158 9.35 -7.56 11.85
C ILE A 158 9.78 -6.36 12.70
N ASP A 159 10.92 -5.79 12.33
CA ASP A 159 11.50 -4.62 12.99
C ASP A 159 10.72 -3.31 12.71
N ALA A 160 10.93 -2.30 13.57
CA ALA A 160 10.23 -1.03 13.51
C ALA A 160 10.45 -0.28 12.19
N ASP A 161 11.66 -0.34 11.62
CA ASP A 161 11.96 0.31 10.33
C ASP A 161 11.18 -0.34 9.20
N SER A 162 11.08 -1.66 9.21
CA SER A 162 10.26 -2.40 8.24
C SER A 162 8.78 -2.09 8.37
N ILE A 163 8.26 -1.93 9.60
CA ILE A 163 6.87 -1.48 9.83
C ILE A 163 6.63 -0.12 9.19
N LEU A 164 7.49 0.87 9.47
CA LEU A 164 7.38 2.21 8.90
C LEU A 164 7.44 2.20 7.36
N HIS A 165 8.32 1.38 6.78
CA HIS A 165 8.37 1.23 5.31
C HIS A 165 7.08 0.67 4.73
N ILE A 166 6.52 -0.39 5.33
CA ILE A 166 5.27 -0.99 4.86
C ILE A 166 4.11 0.00 5.00
N GLN A 167 4.04 0.77 6.10
CA GLN A 167 3.02 1.81 6.27
C GLN A 167 3.11 2.86 5.16
N ARG A 168 4.31 3.37 4.85
CA ARG A 168 4.52 4.33 3.74
C ARG A 168 4.12 3.75 2.37
N VAL A 169 4.42 2.49 2.12
CA VAL A 169 3.97 1.81 0.89
C VAL A 169 2.44 1.78 0.81
N ILE A 170 1.76 1.41 1.91
CA ILE A 170 0.29 1.36 1.97
C ILE A 170 -0.31 2.76 1.75
N GLU A 171 0.25 3.79 2.37
CA GLU A 171 -0.18 5.18 2.17
C GLU A 171 0.02 5.64 0.72
N SER A 172 1.16 5.30 0.10
CA SER A 172 1.43 5.62 -1.30
C SER A 172 0.44 4.93 -2.24
N LEU A 173 0.11 3.67 -1.99
CA LEU A 173 -0.90 2.93 -2.75
C LEU A 173 -2.28 3.58 -2.64
N LYS A 174 -2.64 4.10 -1.46
CA LYS A 174 -3.88 4.88 -1.29
C LYS A 174 -3.87 6.16 -2.12
N PHE A 175 -2.75 6.88 -2.17
CA PHE A 175 -2.62 8.07 -3.03
C PHE A 175 -2.82 7.74 -4.51
N GLU A 176 -2.42 6.54 -4.93
CA GLU A 176 -2.68 6.02 -6.28
C GLU A 176 -4.14 5.58 -6.50
N GLY A 177 -5.02 5.77 -5.51
CA GLY A 177 -6.44 5.37 -5.59
C GLY A 177 -6.68 3.88 -5.40
N LYS A 178 -5.67 3.13 -4.93
CA LYS A 178 -5.80 1.70 -4.64
C LYS A 178 -6.58 1.47 -3.36
N THR A 179 -7.19 0.29 -3.25
CA THR A 179 -7.88 -0.17 -2.04
C THR A 179 -7.00 -1.18 -1.34
N VAL A 180 -6.89 -1.08 -0.02
CA VAL A 180 -6.09 -2.01 0.79
C VAL A 180 -6.97 -2.61 1.87
N PHE A 181 -6.96 -3.93 1.99
CA PHE A 181 -7.46 -4.67 3.14
C PHE A 181 -6.28 -5.31 3.86
N LEU A 182 -6.22 -5.13 5.16
CA LEU A 182 -5.17 -5.76 5.96
C LEU A 182 -5.72 -6.35 7.24
N THR A 183 -5.07 -7.41 7.72
CA THR A 183 -5.32 -7.99 9.05
C THR A 183 -4.22 -7.59 10.02
N ALA A 184 -4.53 -7.47 11.30
CA ALA A 184 -3.52 -7.24 12.34
C ALA A 184 -3.97 -7.75 13.72
N ASP A 185 -3.03 -8.20 14.52
CA ASP A 185 -3.26 -8.51 15.93
C ASP A 185 -3.33 -7.24 16.78
N GLU A 186 -2.56 -6.21 16.44
CA GLU A 186 -2.40 -5.00 17.22
C GLU A 186 -2.90 -3.73 16.52
N PRO A 187 -3.80 -2.98 17.15
CA PRO A 187 -4.34 -1.72 16.57
C PRO A 187 -3.26 -0.66 16.31
N ARG A 188 -2.21 -0.60 17.13
CA ARG A 188 -1.19 0.47 17.10
C ARG A 188 -0.50 0.64 15.75
N PHE A 189 -0.39 -0.43 14.96
CA PHE A 189 0.25 -0.37 13.64
C PHE A 189 -0.73 -0.01 12.52
N THR A 190 -2.03 -0.21 12.75
CA THR A 190 -3.07 -0.03 11.74
C THR A 190 -3.83 1.29 11.89
N GLN A 191 -4.04 1.75 13.13
CA GLN A 191 -4.76 3.00 13.40
C GLN A 191 -4.22 4.21 12.64
N PRO A 192 -2.88 4.42 12.52
CA PRO A 192 -2.37 5.59 11.82
C PRO A 192 -2.70 5.63 10.32
N ILE A 193 -2.88 4.47 9.69
CA ILE A 193 -3.03 4.35 8.23
C ILE A 193 -4.43 3.95 7.77
N CYS A 194 -5.21 3.27 8.61
CA CYS A 194 -6.53 2.77 8.22
C CYS A 194 -7.58 3.90 8.17
N THR A 195 -8.40 3.89 7.11
CA THR A 195 -9.58 4.75 7.01
C THR A 195 -10.77 4.16 7.74
N LYS A 196 -10.81 2.83 7.81
CA LYS A 196 -11.85 2.06 8.49
C LYS A 196 -11.22 0.87 9.20
N THR A 197 -11.77 0.50 10.33
CA THR A 197 -11.37 -0.71 11.04
C THR A 197 -12.59 -1.49 11.50
N ALA A 198 -12.47 -2.81 11.55
CA ALA A 198 -13.40 -3.70 12.23
C ALA A 198 -12.63 -4.57 13.22
N PHE A 199 -13.18 -4.74 14.41
CA PHE A 199 -12.63 -5.63 15.42
C PHE A 199 -13.34 -6.97 15.38
N ILE A 200 -12.55 -8.03 15.24
CA ILE A 200 -13.03 -9.41 15.24
C ILE A 200 -12.61 -10.11 16.52
N SER A 201 -13.56 -10.79 17.17
CA SER A 201 -13.32 -11.66 18.32
C SER A 201 -14.20 -12.91 18.18
N GLU A 202 -13.64 -14.08 18.46
CA GLU A 202 -14.35 -15.36 18.41
C GLU A 202 -15.16 -15.57 17.11
N GLY A 203 -14.60 -15.14 15.99
CA GLY A 203 -15.23 -15.27 14.68
C GLY A 203 -16.32 -14.25 14.36
N LYS A 204 -16.59 -13.26 15.22
CA LYS A 204 -17.63 -12.23 15.02
C LYS A 204 -17.03 -10.83 14.98
N ILE A 205 -17.64 -9.95 14.19
CA ILE A 205 -17.36 -8.53 14.28
C ILE A 205 -18.01 -7.96 15.54
N VAL A 206 -17.19 -7.47 16.47
CA VAL A 206 -17.66 -6.92 17.76
C VAL A 206 -17.80 -5.41 17.73
N SER A 207 -17.05 -4.73 16.87
CA SER A 207 -17.18 -3.30 16.62
C SER A 207 -16.61 -2.95 15.26
N SER A 208 -17.13 -1.90 14.65
CA SER A 208 -16.54 -1.27 13.47
C SER A 208 -16.47 0.22 13.70
N SER A 209 -15.36 0.83 13.34
CA SER A 209 -15.19 2.27 13.35
C SER A 209 -14.77 2.72 11.95
N THR A 210 -15.49 3.70 11.46
CA THR A 210 -14.94 4.57 10.43
C THR A 210 -14.07 5.53 11.19
N HIS A 211 -12.78 5.46 10.97
CA HIS A 211 -11.95 6.60 11.30
C HIS A 211 -12.35 7.63 10.24
N PRO A 212 -13.10 8.70 10.58
CA PRO A 212 -12.98 9.85 9.73
C PRO A 212 -11.48 9.97 9.64
N GLN A 213 -10.95 10.00 8.42
CA GLN A 213 -9.78 10.81 8.31
C GLN A 213 -10.29 12.17 8.84
N GLU A 214 -10.25 12.38 10.15
CA GLU A 214 -9.63 13.59 10.55
C GLU A 214 -8.43 13.55 9.62
N LYS A 215 -8.61 14.34 8.64
CA LYS A 215 -7.69 15.43 8.51
C LYS A 215 -7.23 15.85 9.89
N THR A 216 -6.48 15.07 10.59
CA THR A 216 -5.25 15.37 11.24
C THR A 216 -4.21 15.38 10.10
N ILE A 217 -4.63 16.21 9.17
CA ILE A 217 -4.09 17.53 9.05
C ILE A 217 -4.32 18.17 10.45
N THR A 218 -3.42 17.91 11.39
CA THR A 218 -2.54 19.01 11.72
C THR A 218 -2.21 19.56 10.38
N SER A 219 -2.87 20.64 10.06
CA SER A 219 -2.69 21.43 8.87
C SER A 219 -1.33 22.13 8.93
N SER A 220 -0.28 21.38 9.10
CA SER A 220 1.01 21.73 8.64
C SER A 220 1.00 21.38 7.16
N THR A 221 0.25 22.18 6.39
CA THR A 221 0.55 22.31 4.99
C THR A 221 2.02 22.66 4.93
N ILE A 222 2.81 21.73 4.43
CA ILE A 222 4.24 21.89 4.31
C ILE A 222 4.47 22.67 3.03
N ARG A 223 5.06 23.85 3.13
CA ARG A 223 5.53 24.56 1.95
C ARG A 223 6.83 23.91 1.50
N ALA A 224 6.76 23.19 0.40
CA ALA A 224 7.94 22.65 -0.26
C ALA A 224 8.42 23.66 -1.31
N THR A 225 9.69 24.00 -1.21
CA THR A 225 10.34 24.97 -2.10
C THR A 225 11.53 24.29 -2.78
N PHE A 226 11.57 24.40 -4.10
CA PHE A 226 12.56 23.78 -4.97
C PHE A 226 13.29 24.88 -5.73
N LYS A 227 14.58 25.10 -5.43
CA LYS A 227 15.45 25.96 -6.25
C LYS A 227 16.01 25.15 -7.40
N HIS A 228 15.83 25.67 -8.62
CA HIS A 228 16.14 24.92 -9.84
C HIS A 228 16.76 25.82 -10.92
N ALA A 229 17.34 25.20 -11.94
CA ALA A 229 17.73 25.87 -13.17
C ALA A 229 16.48 26.33 -13.94
N TRP A 230 16.69 27.17 -14.96
CA TRP A 230 15.64 27.60 -15.87
C TRP A 230 14.83 26.38 -16.38
N ILE A 231 13.50 26.51 -16.33
CA ILE A 231 12.57 25.50 -16.86
C ILE A 231 12.25 25.89 -18.31
N ASP A 232 12.58 25.00 -19.24
CA ASP A 232 12.28 25.17 -20.66
C ASP A 232 10.76 25.31 -20.88
N ASP A 233 10.37 26.26 -21.74
CA ASP A 233 8.95 26.52 -22.06
C ASP A 233 8.23 25.30 -22.65
N GLU A 234 8.93 24.38 -23.29
CA GLU A 234 8.34 23.12 -23.78
C GLU A 234 7.94 22.15 -22.65
N VAL A 235 8.70 22.12 -21.56
CA VAL A 235 8.51 21.19 -20.42
C VAL A 235 7.66 21.79 -19.31
N LYS A 236 7.65 23.12 -19.20
CA LYS A 236 6.96 23.88 -18.16
C LYS A 236 5.46 23.51 -18.02
N PRO A 237 4.66 23.34 -19.12
CA PRO A 237 3.26 22.95 -18.99
C PRO A 237 3.06 21.56 -18.39
N VAL A 238 3.90 20.59 -18.79
CA VAL A 238 3.83 19.21 -18.30
C VAL A 238 4.19 19.15 -16.81
N LEU A 239 5.26 19.84 -16.42
CA LEU A 239 5.68 19.91 -15.03
C LEU A 239 4.62 20.63 -14.18
N THR A 240 4.06 21.74 -14.66
CA THR A 240 3.00 22.50 -13.98
C THR A 240 1.76 21.62 -13.73
N GLN A 241 1.29 20.91 -14.75
CA GLN A 241 0.14 20.02 -14.63
C GLN A 241 0.37 18.92 -13.58
N TYR A 242 1.58 18.34 -13.56
CA TYR A 242 1.93 17.34 -12.55
C TYR A 242 1.96 17.95 -11.14
N LEU A 243 2.61 19.11 -10.96
CA LEU A 243 2.71 19.77 -9.65
C LEU A 243 1.35 20.19 -9.10
N GLN A 244 0.44 20.67 -9.96
CA GLN A 244 -0.95 20.97 -9.58
C GLN A 244 -1.74 19.73 -9.15
N SER A 245 -1.40 18.55 -9.66
CA SER A 245 -2.02 17.29 -9.24
C SER A 245 -1.54 16.80 -7.88
N VAL A 246 -0.33 17.22 -7.45
CA VAL A 246 0.34 16.75 -6.23
C VAL A 246 0.19 17.71 -5.06
N GLY A 247 0.04 19.01 -5.33
CA GLY A 247 -0.05 20.04 -4.30
C GLY A 247 -1.00 21.18 -4.68
N THR A 248 -1.13 22.14 -3.79
CA THR A 248 -1.94 23.36 -3.97
C THR A 248 -1.06 24.61 -3.79
N ASP A 249 -1.58 25.78 -4.10
CA ASP A 249 -0.85 27.07 -3.98
C ASP A 249 0.52 27.05 -4.70
N LEU A 250 0.49 26.53 -5.95
CA LEU A 250 1.68 26.40 -6.78
C LEU A 250 2.13 27.77 -7.29
N VAL A 251 3.36 28.13 -6.99
CA VAL A 251 4.06 29.32 -7.52
C VAL A 251 5.31 28.86 -8.24
N ILE A 252 5.46 29.23 -9.51
CA ILE A 252 6.64 28.91 -10.32
C ILE A 252 7.27 30.22 -10.76
N SER A 253 8.50 30.44 -10.32
CA SER A 253 9.39 31.54 -10.75
C SER A 253 10.50 31.00 -11.64
N ASP A 254 11.38 31.86 -12.10
CA ASP A 254 12.46 31.48 -13.03
C ASP A 254 13.50 30.54 -12.41
N ASP A 255 13.71 30.62 -11.10
CA ASP A 255 14.73 29.86 -10.36
C ASP A 255 14.15 29.10 -9.14
N GLU A 256 12.85 29.25 -8.88
CA GLU A 256 12.23 28.66 -7.70
C GLU A 256 10.79 28.25 -7.98
N THR A 257 10.43 27.06 -7.50
CA THR A 257 9.05 26.56 -7.49
C THR A 257 8.64 26.25 -6.06
N SER A 258 7.53 26.79 -5.61
CA SER A 258 6.95 26.44 -4.31
C SER A 258 5.52 25.98 -4.42
N LEU A 259 5.14 25.02 -3.57
CA LEU A 259 3.77 24.54 -3.48
C LEU A 259 3.49 24.01 -2.07
N LEU A 260 2.21 24.02 -1.70
CA LEU A 260 1.76 23.40 -0.47
C LEU A 260 1.50 21.92 -0.72
N ILE A 261 2.21 21.08 0.01
CA ILE A 261 2.06 19.62 0.00
C ILE A 261 1.51 19.12 1.34
N ARG A 262 0.92 17.94 1.33
CA ARG A 262 0.27 17.35 2.51
C ARG A 262 1.22 16.56 3.39
N SER A 263 2.40 16.15 2.86
CA SER A 263 3.39 15.34 3.56
C SER A 263 4.75 15.48 2.90
N GLU A 264 5.83 15.47 3.66
CA GLU A 264 7.20 15.39 3.15
C GLU A 264 7.46 14.15 2.27
N ALA A 265 6.69 13.08 2.45
CA ALA A 265 6.77 11.90 1.61
C ALA A 265 6.47 12.16 0.12
N GLN A 266 5.86 13.30 -0.22
CA GLN A 266 5.62 13.72 -1.60
C GLN A 266 6.87 14.35 -2.26
N VAL A 267 7.82 14.88 -1.47
CA VAL A 267 9.01 15.56 -1.97
C VAL A 267 9.85 14.71 -2.94
N PRO A 268 10.16 13.42 -2.67
CA PRO A 268 10.91 12.59 -3.61
C PRO A 268 10.21 12.39 -4.95
N ALA A 269 8.88 12.33 -4.98
CA ALA A 269 8.12 12.21 -6.22
C ALA A 269 8.19 13.49 -7.06
N ILE A 270 8.14 14.65 -6.40
CA ILE A 270 8.30 15.95 -7.04
C ILE A 270 9.72 16.11 -7.60
N ILE A 271 10.76 15.75 -6.82
CA ILE A 271 12.15 15.76 -7.28
C ILE A 271 12.30 14.93 -8.56
N ARG A 272 11.74 13.71 -8.58
CA ARG A 272 11.76 12.84 -9.77
C ARG A 272 11.08 13.49 -10.98
N ALA A 273 10.02 14.27 -10.79
CA ALA A 273 9.37 14.98 -11.88
C ALA A 273 10.29 16.06 -12.50
N PHE A 274 10.97 16.85 -11.67
CA PHE A 274 11.97 17.81 -12.14
C PHE A 274 13.10 17.11 -12.92
N VAL A 275 13.66 16.03 -12.39
CA VAL A 275 14.72 15.24 -13.04
C VAL A 275 14.24 14.65 -14.37
N LYS A 276 13.02 14.10 -14.45
CA LYS A 276 12.44 13.61 -15.71
C LYS A 276 12.26 14.71 -16.76
N CYS A 277 12.00 15.93 -16.31
CA CYS A 277 11.94 17.13 -17.15
C CYS A 277 13.33 17.73 -17.45
N LYS A 278 14.41 17.06 -17.04
CA LYS A 278 15.80 17.52 -17.19
C LYS A 278 16.07 18.88 -16.58
N VAL A 279 15.38 19.21 -15.49
CA VAL A 279 15.56 20.43 -14.72
C VAL A 279 16.45 20.11 -13.53
N ASP A 280 17.62 20.78 -13.46
CA ASP A 280 18.55 20.62 -12.34
C ASP A 280 18.02 21.30 -11.08
N LEU A 281 18.04 20.56 -9.97
CA LEU A 281 17.66 21.07 -8.66
C LEU A 281 18.90 21.40 -7.84
N TYR A 282 18.93 22.61 -7.29
CA TYR A 282 20.06 23.09 -6.46
C TYR A 282 19.79 22.97 -4.97
N ARG A 283 18.52 23.13 -4.57
CA ARG A 283 18.10 23.06 -3.17
C ARG A 283 16.63 22.67 -3.05
N VAL A 284 16.34 21.87 -2.04
CA VAL A 284 14.95 21.50 -1.67
C VAL A 284 14.78 21.79 -0.19
N THR A 285 13.74 22.51 0.17
CA THR A 285 13.35 22.78 1.56
C THR A 285 11.87 22.45 1.74
N ALA A 286 11.54 21.86 2.89
CA ALA A 286 10.16 21.60 3.30
C ALA A 286 10.01 22.17 4.72
N GLN A 287 9.05 23.08 4.91
CA GLN A 287 8.81 23.75 6.19
C GLN A 287 7.30 23.82 6.47
N ASP A 288 6.91 23.73 7.73
CA ASP A 288 5.54 23.94 8.14
C ASP A 288 5.05 25.33 7.74
N ALA A 289 3.94 25.40 6.99
CA ALA A 289 3.42 26.65 6.45
C ALA A 289 2.91 27.62 7.55
N MET A 290 2.78 27.15 8.81
CA MET A 290 2.38 28.00 9.95
C MET A 290 3.52 28.76 10.64
N MET A 291 4.78 28.58 10.24
CA MET A 291 5.91 29.31 10.82
C MET A 291 6.35 30.58 10.05
N SER A 292 5.54 31.05 9.11
CA SER A 292 5.82 32.28 8.36
C SER A 292 4.86 33.39 8.80
N THR A 293 5.17 34.01 9.95
CA THR A 293 4.69 35.36 10.33
C THR A 293 5.89 36.20 10.69
#